data_051f36726cdf0279189d6a00d172a609
#
_entry.id   051f36726cdf0279189d6a00d172a609
#
_cell.length_a   1.000
_cell.length_b   1.000
_cell.length_c   1.000
_cell.angle_alpha   90.00
_cell.angle_beta   90.00
_cell.angle_gamma   90.00
#
_symmetry.space_group_name_H-M   'P 1'
#
loop_
_entity.id
_entity.type
_entity.pdbx_description
1 polymer ?
#
loop_
_entity_poly.entity_id
_entity_poly.type
_entity_poly.pdbx_seq_one_letter_code
_entity_poly.pdbx_strand_id
1 'polypeptide(L)'
;MNKLDLPLCLSVIATIASAQSIDVPITQFKLDNGLNVILHEDHSLPTVSVNVWYHVGSGSEKPGRTGFAHLFEHILFEGSKHVPEGKFDRWLEEAGARNNGSTTEDRTNYFEDLPSNALELALFLESDRMGYLLDVVTPEHVDGQRDVVKNERRQRIENQPYARIRVALPGLLYPSDHPYSWSVIGSMEDLSAATDEDVKEFFREFYGPNNASLVVAGDIQTDEARKLIEHWFSDVPRGREPPKNTFPEVSLSKEKRVFFQDRVQLPMIHMAWLSPPIFADGDADLDMLASILSDGKNSRLYRRLIYEMEAAQTVVAYQ
;
A
#
# COMPACT_ATOMS: atom_id res chain seq x y z
N MET A 1 -58.18 30.89 -41.79
CA MET A 1 -57.43 29.65 -41.46
C MET A 1 -56.37 30.03 -40.44
N ASN A 2 -56.71 29.84 -39.16
CA ASN A 2 -55.86 30.21 -38.02
C ASN A 2 -54.96 29.02 -37.72
N LYS A 3 -53.64 29.23 -37.75
CA LYS A 3 -52.66 28.28 -37.23
C LYS A 3 -52.58 28.44 -35.73
N LEU A 4 -52.95 27.39 -35.01
CA LEU A 4 -52.66 27.24 -33.59
C LEU A 4 -51.21 26.80 -33.44
N ASP A 5 -50.37 27.68 -32.89
CA ASP A 5 -49.05 27.36 -32.40
C ASP A 5 -49.20 26.78 -30.98
N LEU A 6 -48.92 25.48 -30.86
CA LEU A 6 -48.90 24.80 -29.58
C LEU A 6 -47.45 24.87 -29.01
N PRO A 7 -47.17 25.47 -27.86
CA PRO A 7 -45.85 25.44 -27.29
C PRO A 7 -45.56 24.05 -26.70
N LEU A 8 -44.53 23.39 -27.22
CA LEU A 8 -44.01 22.15 -26.69
C LEU A 8 -43.24 22.45 -25.38
N CYS A 9 -43.90 22.26 -24.24
CA CYS A 9 -43.25 22.33 -22.94
C CYS A 9 -42.41 21.06 -22.76
N LEU A 10 -41.09 21.17 -22.99
CA LEU A 10 -40.12 20.14 -22.62
C LEU A 10 -39.89 20.18 -21.11
N SER A 11 -40.60 19.33 -20.37
CA SER A 11 -40.36 19.12 -18.96
C SER A 11 -39.08 18.30 -18.78
N VAL A 12 -37.96 18.94 -18.47
CA VAL A 12 -36.75 18.24 -18.02
C VAL A 12 -36.99 17.72 -16.61
N ILE A 13 -37.32 16.44 -16.50
CA ILE A 13 -37.33 15.74 -15.21
C ILE A 13 -35.87 15.53 -14.82
N ALA A 14 -35.33 16.39 -14.00
CA ALA A 14 -34.06 16.13 -13.31
C ALA A 14 -34.30 15.02 -12.29
N THR A 15 -33.97 13.78 -12.65
CA THR A 15 -33.84 12.71 -11.66
C THR A 15 -32.63 13.07 -10.80
N ILE A 16 -32.87 13.51 -9.58
CA ILE A 16 -31.84 13.57 -8.54
C ILE A 16 -31.48 12.12 -8.27
N ALA A 17 -30.36 11.66 -8.84
CA ALA A 17 -29.75 10.43 -8.42
C ALA A 17 -29.25 10.66 -6.98
N SER A 18 -30.00 10.20 -6.00
CA SER A 18 -29.48 10.10 -4.64
C SER A 18 -28.33 9.11 -4.67
N ALA A 19 -27.12 9.57 -4.35
CA ALA A 19 -25.99 8.67 -4.14
C ALA A 19 -26.43 7.68 -3.03
N GLN A 20 -26.52 6.40 -3.40
CA GLN A 20 -26.81 5.36 -2.44
C GLN A 20 -25.52 5.18 -1.62
N SER A 21 -25.56 5.52 -0.33
CA SER A 21 -24.44 5.23 0.56
C SER A 21 -24.30 3.70 0.62
N ILE A 22 -23.12 3.21 0.28
CA ILE A 22 -22.77 1.81 0.49
C ILE A 22 -22.53 1.68 2.00
N ASP A 23 -23.40 0.93 2.67
CA ASP A 23 -23.22 0.57 4.08
C ASP A 23 -22.48 -0.77 4.14
N VAL A 24 -21.28 -0.78 4.71
CA VAL A 24 -20.49 -1.99 4.94
C VAL A 24 -20.52 -2.25 6.44
N PRO A 25 -21.37 -3.19 6.90
CA PRO A 25 -21.47 -3.50 8.32
C PRO A 25 -20.15 -4.10 8.81
N ILE A 26 -19.55 -3.50 9.84
CA ILE A 26 -18.33 -3.98 10.46
C ILE A 26 -18.51 -4.18 11.95
N THR A 27 -17.80 -5.18 12.49
CA THR A 27 -17.59 -5.37 13.93
C THR A 27 -16.14 -5.00 14.24
N GLN A 28 -15.94 -4.04 15.13
CA GLN A 28 -14.60 -3.59 15.51
C GLN A 28 -14.38 -3.77 17.01
N PHE A 29 -13.22 -4.28 17.38
CA PHE A 29 -12.79 -4.41 18.77
C PHE A 29 -11.25 -4.34 18.88
N LYS A 30 -10.76 -4.29 20.10
CA LYS A 30 -9.32 -4.23 20.37
C LYS A 30 -8.95 -5.32 21.36
N LEU A 31 -7.86 -6.05 21.09
CA LEU A 31 -7.28 -7.00 22.05
C LEU A 31 -6.47 -6.26 23.13
N ASP A 32 -6.24 -6.92 24.26
CA ASP A 32 -5.49 -6.36 25.40
C ASP A 32 -4.05 -5.97 25.03
N ASN A 33 -3.43 -6.69 24.08
CA ASN A 33 -2.10 -6.37 23.58
C ASN A 33 -2.09 -5.16 22.63
N GLY A 34 -3.25 -4.64 22.28
CA GLY A 34 -3.41 -3.44 21.48
C GLY A 34 -3.75 -3.66 20.01
N LEU A 35 -3.83 -4.90 19.54
CA LEU A 35 -4.24 -5.18 18.16
C LEU A 35 -5.67 -4.68 17.90
N ASN A 36 -5.82 -3.83 16.90
CA ASN A 36 -7.14 -3.40 16.42
C ASN A 36 -7.68 -4.45 15.44
N VAL A 37 -8.90 -4.94 15.65
CA VAL A 37 -9.53 -5.96 14.82
C VAL A 37 -10.79 -5.42 14.18
N ILE A 38 -10.94 -5.65 12.89
CA ILE A 38 -12.10 -5.27 12.09
C ILE A 38 -12.62 -6.53 11.36
N LEU A 39 -13.87 -6.88 11.60
CA LEU A 39 -14.53 -8.00 10.95
C LEU A 39 -15.67 -7.52 10.05
N HIS A 40 -15.78 -8.13 8.88
CA HIS A 40 -16.90 -7.96 7.96
C HIS A 40 -17.40 -9.32 7.52
N GLU A 41 -18.64 -9.65 7.91
CA GLU A 41 -19.30 -10.92 7.59
C GLU A 41 -20.05 -10.79 6.27
N ASP A 42 -19.67 -11.60 5.26
CA ASP A 42 -20.29 -11.67 3.93
C ASP A 42 -20.26 -13.12 3.41
N HIS A 43 -21.42 -13.75 3.35
CA HIS A 43 -21.59 -15.15 2.91
C HIS A 43 -21.88 -15.29 1.41
N SER A 44 -21.64 -14.26 0.61
CA SER A 44 -21.90 -14.30 -0.83
C SER A 44 -21.00 -15.27 -1.59
N LEU A 45 -19.78 -15.49 -1.10
CA LEU A 45 -18.80 -16.46 -1.64
C LEU A 45 -18.12 -17.20 -0.48
N PRO A 46 -17.73 -18.49 -0.66
CA PRO A 46 -17.07 -19.28 0.39
C PRO A 46 -15.56 -18.93 0.49
N THR A 47 -15.25 -17.65 0.55
CA THR A 47 -13.87 -17.11 0.63
C THR A 47 -13.77 -16.10 1.74
N VAL A 48 -12.56 -15.96 2.28
CA VAL A 48 -12.21 -14.96 3.27
C VAL A 48 -10.93 -14.24 2.86
N SER A 49 -10.85 -12.95 3.15
CA SER A 49 -9.64 -12.14 3.05
C SER A 49 -9.15 -11.80 4.45
N VAL A 50 -7.90 -12.08 4.72
CA VAL A 50 -7.19 -11.68 5.94
C VAL A 50 -6.16 -10.64 5.57
N ASN A 51 -6.11 -9.52 6.29
CA ASN A 51 -5.16 -8.44 6.00
C ASN A 51 -4.61 -7.87 7.31
N VAL A 52 -3.32 -8.01 7.51
CA VAL A 52 -2.61 -7.35 8.61
C VAL A 52 -1.93 -6.09 8.09
N TRP A 53 -2.31 -4.97 8.64
CA TRP A 53 -1.85 -3.64 8.28
C TRP A 53 -1.01 -3.06 9.42
N TYR A 54 0.29 -2.98 9.24
CA TYR A 54 1.19 -2.29 10.16
C TYR A 54 1.28 -0.81 9.81
N HIS A 55 1.13 0.07 10.82
CA HIS A 55 1.20 1.53 10.65
C HIS A 55 2.67 2.00 10.63
N VAL A 56 3.43 1.45 9.69
CA VAL A 56 4.84 1.72 9.45
C VAL A 56 5.15 1.57 7.98
N GLY A 57 5.86 2.52 7.42
CA GLY A 57 6.34 2.51 6.04
C GLY A 57 7.66 3.25 5.93
N SER A 58 8.07 3.60 4.72
CA SER A 58 9.35 4.29 4.51
C SER A 58 9.41 5.67 5.18
N GLY A 59 8.27 6.30 5.46
CA GLY A 59 8.19 7.54 6.23
C GLY A 59 8.55 7.41 7.71
N SER A 60 8.67 6.18 8.23
CA SER A 60 9.14 5.90 9.59
C SER A 60 10.66 5.67 9.66
N GLU A 61 11.33 5.63 8.52
CA GLU A 61 12.76 5.43 8.42
C GLU A 61 13.55 6.70 8.77
N LYS A 62 14.86 6.56 8.91
CA LYS A 62 15.78 7.66 9.17
C LYS A 62 16.70 7.87 7.98
N PRO A 63 17.14 9.10 7.68
CA PRO A 63 18.18 9.33 6.70
C PRO A 63 19.42 8.44 6.93
N GLY A 64 19.91 7.78 5.89
CA GLY A 64 20.99 6.80 5.96
C GLY A 64 20.53 5.38 6.38
N ARG A 65 19.23 5.18 6.49
CA ARG A 65 18.59 3.90 6.81
C ARG A 65 17.31 3.71 5.98
N THR A 66 17.37 4.03 4.69
CA THR A 66 16.24 3.96 3.78
C THR A 66 16.08 2.58 3.15
N GLY A 67 14.84 2.16 2.89
CA GLY A 67 14.49 0.85 2.34
C GLY A 67 14.24 -0.23 3.38
N PHE A 68 14.23 0.10 4.68
CA PHE A 68 14.04 -0.87 5.76
C PHE A 68 12.63 -1.42 5.81
N ALA A 69 11.61 -0.57 5.67
CA ALA A 69 10.22 -1.01 5.66
C ALA A 69 9.96 -2.02 4.52
N HIS A 70 10.50 -1.75 3.34
CA HIS A 70 10.40 -2.66 2.20
C HIS A 70 11.25 -3.93 2.38
N LEU A 71 12.45 -3.84 2.97
CA LEU A 71 13.25 -5.00 3.32
C LEU A 71 12.49 -5.91 4.31
N PHE A 72 11.76 -5.31 5.27
CA PHE A 72 10.91 -6.06 6.18
C PHE A 72 9.75 -6.75 5.51
N GLU A 73 9.14 -6.12 4.50
CA GLU A 73 8.13 -6.79 3.70
C GLU A 73 8.63 -8.15 3.21
N HIS A 74 9.87 -8.21 2.72
CA HIS A 74 10.49 -9.47 2.27
C HIS A 74 10.83 -10.43 3.42
N ILE A 75 11.47 -9.94 4.48
CA ILE A 75 11.91 -10.77 5.61
C ILE A 75 10.73 -11.49 6.28
N LEU A 76 9.56 -10.88 6.34
CA LEU A 76 8.36 -11.46 6.95
C LEU A 76 7.82 -12.69 6.21
N PHE A 77 8.29 -12.99 5.01
CA PHE A 77 7.95 -14.24 4.28
C PHE A 77 8.96 -15.37 4.51
N GLU A 78 10.12 -15.11 5.13
CA GLU A 78 11.20 -16.11 5.29
C GLU A 78 10.91 -17.19 6.34
N GLY A 79 9.85 -17.02 7.13
CA GLY A 79 9.44 -17.93 8.19
C GLY A 79 9.46 -17.27 9.55
N SER A 80 9.11 -18.05 10.57
CA SER A 80 9.03 -17.61 11.96
C SER A 80 9.24 -18.83 12.88
N LYS A 81 9.18 -18.66 14.18
CA LYS A 81 9.54 -19.71 15.13
C LYS A 81 8.88 -21.06 14.89
N HIS A 82 7.59 -21.06 14.54
CA HIS A 82 6.80 -22.28 14.32
C HIS A 82 6.52 -22.54 12.83
N VAL A 83 6.93 -21.63 11.96
CA VAL A 83 6.76 -21.71 10.51
C VAL A 83 8.15 -21.78 9.87
N PRO A 84 8.65 -22.98 9.48
CA PRO A 84 9.96 -23.10 8.85
C PRO A 84 10.06 -22.30 7.53
N GLU A 85 11.25 -21.86 7.19
CA GLU A 85 11.57 -21.17 5.93
C GLU A 85 10.94 -21.87 4.71
N GLY A 86 10.30 -21.08 3.83
CA GLY A 86 9.61 -21.54 2.64
C GLY A 86 8.30 -22.31 2.90
N LYS A 87 7.81 -22.37 4.15
CA LYS A 87 6.55 -23.04 4.48
C LYS A 87 5.36 -22.09 4.50
N PHE A 88 5.59 -20.81 4.72
CA PHE A 88 4.53 -19.80 4.74
C PHE A 88 3.73 -19.84 3.43
N ASP A 89 4.36 -19.55 2.33
CA ASP A 89 3.74 -19.55 1.00
C ASP A 89 3.22 -20.94 0.62
N ARG A 90 4.03 -21.97 0.89
CA ARG A 90 3.66 -23.35 0.52
C ARG A 90 2.39 -23.83 1.20
N TRP A 91 2.21 -23.54 2.50
CA TRP A 91 0.98 -23.97 3.22
C TRP A 91 -0.24 -23.20 2.75
N LEU A 92 -0.07 -21.91 2.40
CA LEU A 92 -1.12 -21.12 1.81
C LEU A 92 -1.49 -21.61 0.41
N GLU A 93 -0.52 -21.90 -0.46
CA GLU A 93 -0.74 -22.49 -1.78
C GLU A 93 -1.45 -23.85 -1.70
N GLU A 94 -1.02 -24.73 -0.79
CA GLU A 94 -1.65 -26.04 -0.56
C GLU A 94 -3.11 -25.89 -0.07
N ALA A 95 -3.45 -24.80 0.61
CA ALA A 95 -4.80 -24.46 1.03
C ALA A 95 -5.63 -23.75 -0.06
N GLY A 96 -5.04 -23.45 -1.22
CA GLY A 96 -5.70 -22.72 -2.31
C GLY A 96 -5.75 -21.21 -2.11
N ALA A 97 -4.91 -20.66 -1.25
CA ALA A 97 -4.80 -19.25 -0.98
C ALA A 97 -3.89 -18.50 -1.99
N ARG A 98 -4.10 -17.21 -2.08
CA ARG A 98 -3.15 -16.25 -2.66
C ARG A 98 -2.74 -15.28 -1.55
N ASN A 99 -1.46 -14.95 -1.52
CA ASN A 99 -0.92 -14.00 -0.55
C ASN A 99 0.00 -13.00 -1.23
N ASN A 100 0.16 -11.85 -0.61
CA ASN A 100 1.14 -10.84 -1.00
C ASN A 100 1.40 -9.87 0.15
N GLY A 101 2.42 -9.01 -0.04
CA GLY A 101 2.70 -7.85 0.79
C GLY A 101 2.80 -6.58 -0.03
N SER A 102 2.73 -5.44 0.61
CA SER A 102 3.08 -4.16 -0.02
C SER A 102 3.50 -3.12 1.01
N THR A 103 4.41 -2.25 0.61
CA THR A 103 4.91 -1.13 1.43
C THR A 103 4.68 0.19 0.73
N THR A 104 4.24 1.19 1.49
CA THR A 104 4.19 2.59 1.07
C THR A 104 4.98 3.46 2.05
N GLU A 105 4.82 4.76 1.96
CA GLU A 105 5.44 5.70 2.89
C GLU A 105 4.90 5.54 4.32
N ASP A 106 3.62 5.17 4.49
CA ASP A 106 2.93 5.20 5.78
C ASP A 106 2.52 3.83 6.31
N ARG A 107 2.59 2.79 5.48
CA ARG A 107 2.12 1.47 5.89
C ARG A 107 2.88 0.34 5.21
N THR A 108 2.90 -0.81 5.88
CA THR A 108 3.23 -2.12 5.31
C THR A 108 2.10 -3.07 5.62
N ASN A 109 1.56 -3.76 4.62
CA ASN A 109 0.50 -4.73 4.85
C ASN A 109 0.81 -6.07 4.19
N TYR A 110 0.21 -7.11 4.76
CA TYR A 110 0.24 -8.48 4.28
C TYR A 110 -1.18 -8.97 4.18
N PHE A 111 -1.49 -9.69 3.13
CA PHE A 111 -2.85 -10.16 2.93
C PHE A 111 -2.90 -11.52 2.26
N GLU A 112 -3.92 -12.28 2.63
CA GLU A 112 -4.27 -13.58 2.09
C GLU A 112 -5.73 -13.59 1.66
N ASP A 113 -5.98 -14.08 0.44
CA ASP A 113 -7.32 -14.45 -0.04
C ASP A 113 -7.40 -15.97 -0.13
N LEU A 114 -8.32 -16.58 0.60
CA LEU A 114 -8.35 -18.04 0.79
C LEU A 114 -9.78 -18.57 0.95
N PRO A 115 -9.98 -19.90 0.74
CA PRO A 115 -11.23 -20.54 1.10
C PRO A 115 -11.54 -20.39 2.59
N SER A 116 -12.80 -20.13 2.96
CA SER A 116 -13.21 -19.81 4.33
C SER A 116 -12.85 -20.89 5.36
N ASN A 117 -12.78 -22.16 4.96
CA ASN A 117 -12.34 -23.26 5.82
C ASN A 117 -10.84 -23.25 6.16
N ALA A 118 -10.05 -22.40 5.55
CA ALA A 118 -8.62 -22.23 5.81
C ALA A 118 -8.31 -20.97 6.65
N LEU A 119 -9.32 -20.23 7.14
CA LEU A 119 -9.14 -19.01 7.94
C LEU A 119 -8.15 -19.20 9.09
N GLU A 120 -8.27 -20.30 9.84
CA GLU A 120 -7.41 -20.55 11.00
C GLU A 120 -5.93 -20.66 10.61
N LEU A 121 -5.62 -21.23 9.43
CA LEU A 121 -4.25 -21.28 8.93
C LEU A 121 -3.66 -19.87 8.72
N ALA A 122 -4.42 -18.96 8.08
CA ALA A 122 -3.97 -17.60 7.88
C ALA A 122 -3.75 -16.87 9.21
N LEU A 123 -4.68 -17.00 10.15
CA LEU A 123 -4.56 -16.39 11.48
C LEU A 123 -3.35 -16.92 12.25
N PHE A 124 -3.07 -18.22 12.17
CA PHE A 124 -1.88 -18.83 12.73
C PHE A 124 -0.61 -18.23 12.12
N LEU A 125 -0.51 -18.22 10.80
CA LEU A 125 0.67 -17.73 10.08
C LEU A 125 0.95 -16.25 10.40
N GLU A 126 -0.08 -15.43 10.40
CA GLU A 126 0.02 -14.00 10.68
C GLU A 126 0.42 -13.73 12.16
N SER A 127 -0.17 -14.46 13.09
CA SER A 127 0.17 -14.31 14.51
C SER A 127 1.59 -14.78 14.80
N ASP A 128 2.05 -15.85 14.18
CA ASP A 128 3.39 -16.40 14.39
C ASP A 128 4.47 -15.44 13.85
N ARG A 129 4.30 -14.90 12.65
CA ARG A 129 5.27 -13.90 12.15
C ARG A 129 5.22 -12.58 12.93
N MET A 130 4.06 -12.15 13.43
CA MET A 130 3.96 -10.96 14.26
C MET A 130 4.67 -11.13 15.60
N GLY A 131 4.51 -12.29 16.25
CA GLY A 131 5.00 -12.53 17.58
C GLY A 131 6.42 -13.10 17.65
N TYR A 132 6.81 -13.91 16.68
CA TYR A 132 7.96 -14.81 16.80
C TYR A 132 8.94 -14.78 15.62
N LEU A 133 8.86 -13.77 14.74
CA LEU A 133 9.81 -13.60 13.63
C LEU A 133 11.26 -13.49 14.12
N LEU A 134 11.52 -12.66 15.14
CA LEU A 134 12.89 -12.39 15.60
C LEU A 134 13.60 -13.60 16.18
N ASP A 135 12.88 -14.65 16.55
CA ASP A 135 13.46 -15.89 17.08
C ASP A 135 14.29 -16.64 16.01
N VAL A 136 14.03 -16.38 14.73
CA VAL A 136 14.65 -17.07 13.58
C VAL A 136 15.44 -16.15 12.65
N VAL A 137 15.33 -14.82 12.78
CA VAL A 137 16.08 -13.89 11.94
C VAL A 137 17.57 -13.96 12.25
N THR A 138 18.34 -14.40 11.27
CA THR A 138 19.81 -14.49 11.29
C THR A 138 20.44 -13.47 10.34
N PRO A 139 21.74 -13.16 10.49
CA PRO A 139 22.45 -12.34 9.52
C PRO A 139 22.33 -12.85 8.08
N GLU A 140 22.32 -14.17 7.88
CA GLU A 140 22.19 -14.82 6.57
C GLU A 140 20.83 -14.52 5.93
N HIS A 141 19.73 -14.57 6.70
CA HIS A 141 18.39 -14.20 6.22
C HIS A 141 18.35 -12.73 5.80
N VAL A 142 18.91 -11.83 6.62
CA VAL A 142 18.96 -10.41 6.31
C VAL A 142 19.79 -10.14 5.06
N ASP A 143 20.96 -10.78 4.92
CA ASP A 143 21.84 -10.64 3.76
C ASP A 143 21.17 -11.16 2.48
N GLY A 144 20.49 -12.31 2.57
CA GLY A 144 19.75 -12.90 1.46
C GLY A 144 18.65 -11.95 0.95
N GLN A 145 17.80 -11.46 1.84
CA GLN A 145 16.71 -10.55 1.45
C GLN A 145 17.19 -9.16 1.03
N ARG A 146 18.28 -8.68 1.61
CA ARG A 146 18.96 -7.47 1.13
C ARG A 146 19.39 -7.61 -0.34
N ASP A 147 19.95 -8.74 -0.73
CA ASP A 147 20.36 -8.98 -2.12
C ASP A 147 19.13 -9.10 -3.04
N VAL A 148 18.04 -9.71 -2.59
CA VAL A 148 16.76 -9.74 -3.32
C VAL A 148 16.26 -8.34 -3.58
N VAL A 149 16.13 -7.49 -2.55
CA VAL A 149 15.66 -6.09 -2.67
C VAL A 149 16.58 -5.26 -3.58
N LYS A 150 17.92 -5.45 -3.48
CA LYS A 150 18.87 -4.77 -4.37
C LYS A 150 18.72 -5.23 -5.83
N ASN A 151 18.44 -6.51 -6.07
CA ASN A 151 18.18 -7.03 -7.41
C ASN A 151 16.85 -6.50 -7.96
N GLU A 152 15.81 -6.46 -7.13
CA GLU A 152 14.53 -5.86 -7.49
C GLU A 152 14.69 -4.38 -7.88
N ARG A 153 15.44 -3.60 -7.10
CA ARG A 153 15.75 -2.21 -7.42
C ARG A 153 16.43 -2.10 -8.78
N ARG A 154 17.43 -2.95 -9.08
CA ARG A 154 18.07 -2.97 -10.40
C ARG A 154 17.07 -3.28 -11.50
N GLN A 155 16.21 -4.27 -11.30
CA GLN A 155 15.22 -4.67 -12.30
C GLN A 155 14.12 -3.61 -12.51
N ARG A 156 13.58 -3.03 -11.44
CA ARG A 156 12.43 -2.11 -11.50
C ARG A 156 12.80 -0.66 -11.75
N ILE A 157 14.03 -0.25 -11.41
CA ILE A 157 14.46 1.15 -11.51
C ILE A 157 15.62 1.31 -12.50
N GLU A 158 16.75 0.62 -12.28
CA GLU A 158 17.97 0.90 -13.05
C GLU A 158 17.89 0.36 -14.48
N ASN A 159 17.24 -0.78 -14.68
CA ASN A 159 17.08 -1.45 -15.98
C ASN A 159 15.78 -1.10 -16.70
N GLN A 160 14.84 -0.38 -16.06
CA GLN A 160 13.58 0.00 -16.69
C GLN A 160 13.67 1.39 -17.33
N PRO A 161 13.26 1.52 -18.60
CA PRO A 161 13.13 2.82 -19.24
C PRO A 161 12.23 3.75 -18.42
N TYR A 162 12.61 5.01 -18.31
CA TYR A 162 11.90 6.08 -17.60
C TYR A 162 11.75 5.92 -16.08
N ALA A 163 12.15 4.79 -15.47
CA ALA A 163 11.88 4.52 -14.05
C ALA A 163 12.69 5.40 -13.08
N ARG A 164 13.78 6.03 -13.54
CA ARG A 164 14.63 6.92 -12.69
C ARG A 164 13.86 8.05 -12.03
N ILE A 165 12.76 8.50 -12.65
CA ILE A 165 11.91 9.54 -12.07
C ILE A 165 11.27 9.09 -10.75
N ARG A 166 10.93 7.81 -10.60
CA ARG A 166 10.28 7.28 -9.40
C ARG A 166 11.10 7.45 -8.13
N VAL A 167 12.43 7.31 -8.24
CA VAL A 167 13.34 7.52 -7.10
C VAL A 167 13.81 8.97 -6.96
N ALA A 168 13.75 9.75 -8.03
CA ALA A 168 14.15 11.17 -7.99
C ALA A 168 13.03 12.09 -7.54
N LEU A 169 11.77 11.75 -7.82
CA LEU A 169 10.62 12.60 -7.58
C LEU A 169 10.42 12.97 -6.11
N PRO A 170 10.52 12.04 -5.14
CA PRO A 170 10.43 12.37 -3.72
C PRO A 170 11.39 13.51 -3.32
N GLY A 171 12.67 13.41 -3.63
CA GLY A 171 13.66 14.44 -3.31
C GLY A 171 13.51 15.75 -4.11
N LEU A 172 12.71 15.75 -5.17
CA LEU A 172 12.36 16.97 -5.91
C LEU A 172 11.16 17.68 -5.28
N LEU A 173 10.22 16.95 -4.72
CA LEU A 173 9.01 17.48 -4.10
C LEU A 173 9.24 17.89 -2.64
N TYR A 174 9.93 17.06 -1.87
CA TYR A 174 10.09 17.20 -0.44
C TYR A 174 11.51 17.70 -0.05
N PRO A 175 11.66 18.44 1.05
CA PRO A 175 12.97 18.75 1.65
C PRO A 175 13.70 17.46 2.07
N SER A 176 15.01 17.48 2.12
CA SER A 176 15.83 16.29 2.39
C SER A 176 15.68 15.70 3.80
N ASP A 177 15.15 16.46 4.73
CA ASP A 177 14.80 16.05 6.10
C ASP A 177 13.36 15.61 6.26
N HIS A 178 12.56 15.71 5.20
CA HIS A 178 11.17 15.26 5.21
C HIS A 178 11.12 13.74 5.03
N PRO A 179 10.30 13.01 5.80
CA PRO A 179 10.17 11.55 5.70
C PRO A 179 9.78 11.01 4.31
N TYR A 180 9.17 11.83 3.48
CA TYR A 180 8.80 11.48 2.10
C TYR A 180 9.84 11.92 1.05
N SER A 181 11.05 12.30 1.46
CA SER A 181 12.09 12.73 0.51
C SER A 181 12.87 11.59 -0.15
N TRP A 182 12.69 10.36 0.29
CA TRP A 182 13.29 9.16 -0.28
C TRP A 182 12.26 8.17 -0.80
N SER A 183 12.68 7.25 -1.65
CA SER A 183 11.81 6.22 -2.21
C SER A 183 11.66 5.03 -1.26
N VAL A 184 10.51 4.38 -1.29
CA VAL A 184 10.18 3.19 -0.48
C VAL A 184 11.22 2.07 -0.65
N ILE A 185 11.74 1.86 -1.87
CA ILE A 185 12.75 0.83 -2.13
C ILE A 185 14.13 1.15 -1.51
N GLY A 186 14.33 2.37 -1.02
CA GLY A 186 15.58 2.82 -0.39
C GLY A 186 16.75 3.04 -1.36
N SER A 187 17.91 3.41 -0.81
CA SER A 187 19.15 3.54 -1.56
C SER A 187 19.98 2.24 -1.52
N MET A 188 20.83 2.01 -2.54
CA MET A 188 21.75 0.86 -2.56
C MET A 188 22.78 0.96 -1.43
N GLU A 189 23.18 2.18 -1.08
CA GLU A 189 24.14 2.48 -0.03
C GLU A 189 23.55 2.12 1.33
N ASP A 190 22.35 2.60 1.64
CA ASP A 190 21.67 2.36 2.91
C ASP A 190 21.35 0.88 3.13
N LEU A 191 20.81 0.22 2.09
CA LEU A 191 20.56 -1.22 2.12
C LEU A 191 21.86 -2.02 2.37
N SER A 192 22.99 -1.59 1.78
CA SER A 192 24.28 -2.27 1.97
C SER A 192 24.88 -2.02 3.36
N ALA A 193 24.55 -0.90 3.98
CA ALA A 193 25.03 -0.52 5.32
C ALA A 193 24.16 -1.09 6.45
N ALA A 194 22.97 -1.61 6.15
CA ALA A 194 22.04 -2.19 7.12
C ALA A 194 22.67 -3.41 7.82
N THR A 195 22.62 -3.40 9.14
CA THR A 195 23.03 -4.55 9.98
C THR A 195 21.80 -5.34 10.41
N ASP A 196 21.99 -6.60 10.83
CA ASP A 196 20.92 -7.41 11.40
C ASP A 196 20.34 -6.79 12.68
N GLU A 197 21.14 -6.10 13.48
CA GLU A 197 20.64 -5.42 14.68
C GLU A 197 19.80 -4.18 14.32
N ASP A 198 20.17 -3.40 13.29
CA ASP A 198 19.33 -2.31 12.77
C ASP A 198 17.95 -2.85 12.35
N VAL A 199 17.95 -4.00 11.68
CA VAL A 199 16.75 -4.69 11.23
C VAL A 199 15.91 -5.13 12.43
N LYS A 200 16.49 -5.83 13.40
CA LYS A 200 15.79 -6.28 14.62
C LYS A 200 15.23 -5.11 15.44
N GLU A 201 15.97 -3.99 15.52
CA GLU A 201 15.51 -2.81 16.25
C GLU A 201 14.31 -2.15 15.58
N PHE A 202 14.32 -2.05 14.22
CA PHE A 202 13.19 -1.54 13.47
C PHE A 202 11.93 -2.39 13.67
N PHE A 203 12.06 -3.73 13.69
CA PHE A 203 10.95 -4.62 14.00
C PHE A 203 10.40 -4.36 15.42
N ARG A 204 11.28 -4.33 16.45
CA ARG A 204 10.87 -4.07 17.82
C ARG A 204 10.18 -2.73 18.03
N GLU A 205 10.54 -1.74 17.22
CA GLU A 205 9.98 -0.39 17.29
C GLU A 205 8.59 -0.32 16.64
N PHE A 206 8.36 -1.03 15.53
CA PHE A 206 7.19 -0.77 14.69
C PHE A 206 6.24 -1.97 14.49
N TYR A 207 6.72 -3.22 14.56
CA TYR A 207 5.93 -4.40 14.16
C TYR A 207 5.24 -5.11 15.33
N GLY A 208 4.78 -4.37 16.32
CA GLY A 208 3.97 -4.90 17.40
C GLY A 208 2.47 -4.83 17.14
N PRO A 209 1.66 -5.67 17.82
CA PRO A 209 0.20 -5.68 17.68
C PRO A 209 -0.46 -4.34 17.98
N ASN A 210 0.11 -3.53 18.87
CA ASN A 210 -0.40 -2.20 19.19
C ASN A 210 -0.16 -1.15 18.09
N ASN A 211 0.63 -1.48 17.08
CA ASN A 211 0.84 -0.68 15.86
C ASN A 211 0.25 -1.36 14.61
N ALA A 212 -0.69 -2.29 14.79
CA ALA A 212 -1.29 -3.04 13.70
C ALA A 212 -2.82 -3.03 13.74
N SER A 213 -3.41 -3.25 12.59
CA SER A 213 -4.83 -3.54 12.42
C SER A 213 -4.98 -4.84 11.63
N LEU A 214 -5.77 -5.77 12.16
CA LEU A 214 -6.16 -7.01 11.50
C LEU A 214 -7.57 -6.83 10.95
N VAL A 215 -7.73 -7.04 9.64
CA VAL A 215 -9.02 -7.08 8.97
C VAL A 215 -9.30 -8.50 8.51
N VAL A 216 -10.48 -9.02 8.83
CA VAL A 216 -10.98 -10.30 8.31
C VAL A 216 -12.34 -10.06 7.70
N ALA A 217 -12.46 -10.33 6.40
CA ALA A 217 -13.67 -10.07 5.65
C ALA A 217 -14.05 -11.27 4.77
N GLY A 218 -15.33 -11.62 4.70
CA GLY A 218 -15.84 -12.68 3.86
C GLY A 218 -16.72 -13.67 4.61
N ASP A 219 -16.69 -14.95 4.17
CA ASP A 219 -17.52 -16.02 4.70
C ASP A 219 -17.03 -16.47 6.09
N ILE A 220 -17.36 -15.67 7.08
CA ILE A 220 -17.06 -15.90 8.50
C ILE A 220 -18.32 -15.78 9.34
N GLN A 221 -18.30 -16.45 10.51
CA GLN A 221 -19.21 -16.13 11.61
C GLN A 221 -18.46 -15.23 12.59
N THR A 222 -18.95 -14.01 12.81
CA THR A 222 -18.26 -12.97 13.60
C THR A 222 -17.79 -13.47 14.97
N ASP A 223 -18.63 -14.20 15.72
CA ASP A 223 -18.29 -14.71 17.05
C ASP A 223 -17.23 -15.83 17.01
N GLU A 224 -17.21 -16.64 15.96
CA GLU A 224 -16.23 -17.72 15.77
C GLU A 224 -14.88 -17.14 15.31
N ALA A 225 -14.90 -16.24 14.35
CA ALA A 225 -13.70 -15.52 13.92
C ALA A 225 -13.03 -14.77 15.08
N ARG A 226 -13.84 -14.13 15.93
CA ARG A 226 -13.34 -13.46 17.14
C ARG A 226 -12.62 -14.44 18.07
N LYS A 227 -13.18 -15.60 18.36
CA LYS A 227 -12.55 -16.62 19.21
C LYS A 227 -11.23 -17.12 18.62
N LEU A 228 -11.17 -17.36 17.30
CA LEU A 228 -9.94 -17.75 16.63
C LEU A 228 -8.87 -16.66 16.74
N ILE A 229 -9.26 -15.40 16.51
CA ILE A 229 -8.34 -14.26 16.61
C ILE A 229 -7.84 -14.10 18.07
N GLU A 230 -8.73 -14.18 19.05
CA GLU A 230 -8.35 -14.17 20.47
C GLU A 230 -7.40 -15.33 20.80
N HIS A 231 -7.64 -16.53 20.25
CA HIS A 231 -6.77 -17.68 20.45
C HIS A 231 -5.35 -17.48 19.91
N TRP A 232 -5.23 -16.98 18.68
CA TRP A 232 -3.93 -16.88 18.02
C TRP A 232 -3.15 -15.61 18.36
N PHE A 233 -3.83 -14.49 18.61
CA PHE A 233 -3.16 -13.19 18.79
C PHE A 233 -3.05 -12.71 20.23
N SER A 234 -3.81 -13.25 21.19
CA SER A 234 -3.78 -12.71 22.56
C SER A 234 -2.44 -12.88 23.26
N ASP A 235 -1.71 -13.94 22.96
CA ASP A 235 -0.39 -14.23 23.53
C ASP A 235 0.76 -13.51 22.83
N VAL A 236 0.49 -12.83 21.71
CA VAL A 236 1.48 -12.00 21.03
C VAL A 236 1.81 -10.80 21.93
N PRO A 237 3.07 -10.61 22.34
CA PRO A 237 3.43 -9.55 23.27
C PRO A 237 3.14 -8.16 22.69
N ARG A 238 2.62 -7.25 23.51
CA ARG A 238 2.49 -5.84 23.11
C ARG A 238 3.87 -5.29 22.74
N GLY A 239 3.97 -4.65 21.58
CA GLY A 239 5.18 -3.97 21.13
C GLY A 239 5.44 -2.65 21.88
N ARG A 240 6.55 -2.02 21.55
CA ARG A 240 6.86 -0.65 21.98
C ARG A 240 5.82 0.31 21.42
N GLU A 241 5.65 1.47 22.06
CA GLU A 241 4.84 2.54 21.52
C GLU A 241 5.64 3.22 20.39
N PRO A 242 5.19 3.17 19.13
CA PRO A 242 5.97 3.73 18.03
C PRO A 242 6.06 5.26 18.17
N PRO A 243 7.16 5.86 17.71
CA PRO A 243 7.28 7.31 17.69
C PRO A 243 6.21 7.91 16.77
N LYS A 244 5.64 9.04 17.19
CA LYS A 244 4.70 9.77 16.33
C LYS A 244 5.49 10.52 15.27
N ASN A 245 5.26 10.17 14.02
CA ASN A 245 5.80 10.94 12.91
C ASN A 245 5.12 12.31 12.87
N THR A 246 5.92 13.36 12.76
CA THR A 246 5.44 14.72 12.48
C THR A 246 5.90 15.10 11.09
N PHE A 247 4.95 15.37 10.22
CA PHE A 247 5.24 15.78 8.85
C PHE A 247 5.18 17.31 8.76
N PRO A 248 6.30 17.99 8.51
CA PRO A 248 6.26 19.44 8.28
C PRO A 248 5.46 19.75 7.02
N GLU A 249 4.72 20.84 7.05
CA GLU A 249 3.98 21.31 5.88
C GLU A 249 4.97 21.70 4.77
N VAL A 250 4.73 21.18 3.57
CA VAL A 250 5.60 21.39 2.41
C VAL A 250 4.88 22.24 1.38
N SER A 251 5.60 23.23 0.85
CA SER A 251 5.14 24.05 -0.27
C SER A 251 6.22 24.17 -1.35
N LEU A 252 5.81 24.17 -2.60
CA LEU A 252 6.69 24.42 -3.74
C LEU A 252 6.59 25.88 -4.13
N SER A 253 7.61 26.67 -3.80
CA SER A 253 7.63 28.12 -4.10
C SER A 253 7.89 28.44 -5.57
N LYS A 254 8.42 27.51 -6.35
CA LYS A 254 8.72 27.64 -7.77
C LYS A 254 8.76 26.29 -8.48
N GLU A 255 8.57 26.34 -9.79
CA GLU A 255 8.79 25.19 -10.65
C GLU A 255 10.23 24.69 -10.58
N LYS A 256 10.41 23.38 -10.50
CA LYS A 256 11.71 22.70 -10.64
C LYS A 256 11.69 21.93 -11.96
N ARG A 257 12.71 22.10 -12.80
CA ARG A 257 12.89 21.34 -14.05
C ARG A 257 14.17 20.53 -13.98
N VAL A 258 14.04 19.23 -14.23
CA VAL A 258 15.16 18.29 -14.24
C VAL A 258 15.10 17.47 -15.52
N PHE A 259 16.26 17.19 -16.09
CA PHE A 259 16.38 16.38 -17.30
C PHE A 259 17.19 15.13 -16.98
N PHE A 260 16.64 13.98 -17.36
CA PHE A 260 17.31 12.69 -17.27
C PHE A 260 17.59 12.19 -18.68
N GLN A 261 18.82 11.76 -18.92
CA GLN A 261 19.16 11.04 -20.12
C GLN A 261 18.96 9.55 -19.90
N ASP A 262 18.24 8.90 -20.82
CA ASP A 262 17.96 7.48 -20.73
C ASP A 262 18.03 6.82 -22.13
N ARG A 263 18.09 5.48 -22.17
CA ARG A 263 18.13 4.68 -23.40
C ARG A 263 16.74 4.42 -23.92
N VAL A 264 16.08 5.46 -24.40
CA VAL A 264 14.68 5.44 -24.85
C VAL A 264 14.53 5.97 -26.25
N GLN A 265 13.50 5.54 -26.98
CA GLN A 265 13.21 6.01 -28.32
C GLN A 265 12.46 7.34 -28.34
N LEU A 266 11.59 7.54 -27.35
CA LEU A 266 10.74 8.73 -27.25
C LEU A 266 10.99 9.46 -25.93
N PRO A 267 10.94 10.79 -25.93
CA PRO A 267 11.00 11.55 -24.69
C PRO A 267 9.72 11.34 -23.88
N MET A 268 9.85 11.37 -22.54
CA MET A 268 8.72 11.43 -21.62
C MET A 268 8.75 12.76 -20.86
N ILE A 269 7.60 13.37 -20.71
CA ILE A 269 7.39 14.52 -19.82
C ILE A 269 6.61 14.01 -18.62
N HIS A 270 7.18 14.19 -17.42
CA HIS A 270 6.52 13.92 -16.17
C HIS A 270 6.31 15.24 -15.42
N MET A 271 5.08 15.50 -15.02
CA MET A 271 4.71 16.69 -14.24
C MET A 271 4.10 16.23 -12.92
N ALA A 272 4.52 16.81 -11.80
CA ALA A 272 4.03 16.47 -10.49
C ALA A 272 3.76 17.71 -9.64
N TRP A 273 2.75 17.63 -8.81
CA TRP A 273 2.33 18.65 -7.84
C TRP A 273 2.13 18.00 -6.47
N LEU A 274 2.20 18.78 -5.42
CA LEU A 274 1.72 18.36 -4.11
C LEU A 274 0.18 18.36 -4.11
N SER A 275 -0.40 17.37 -3.49
CA SER A 275 -1.85 17.21 -3.31
C SER A 275 -2.22 17.27 -1.81
N PRO A 276 -3.49 17.42 -1.46
CA PRO A 276 -3.96 17.16 -0.11
C PRO A 276 -3.60 15.73 0.33
N PRO A 277 -3.49 15.48 1.65
CA PRO A 277 -3.36 14.12 2.16
C PRO A 277 -4.54 13.24 1.75
N ILE A 278 -4.32 11.95 1.64
CA ILE A 278 -5.37 10.96 1.39
C ILE A 278 -6.52 11.12 2.40
N PHE A 279 -7.75 11.03 1.93
CA PHE A 279 -9.01 11.24 2.69
C PHE A 279 -9.23 12.66 3.24
N ALA A 280 -8.36 13.62 2.93
CA ALA A 280 -8.61 15.01 3.26
C ALA A 280 -9.55 15.69 2.24
N ASP A 281 -10.03 16.88 2.59
CA ASP A 281 -10.85 17.68 1.68
C ASP A 281 -10.09 17.97 0.37
N GLY A 282 -10.72 17.65 -0.75
CA GLY A 282 -10.16 17.81 -2.09
C GLY A 282 -9.41 16.60 -2.67
N ASP A 283 -9.17 15.56 -1.88
CA ASP A 283 -8.54 14.32 -2.33
C ASP A 283 -9.38 13.64 -3.43
N ALA A 284 -10.62 13.31 -3.15
CA ALA A 284 -11.53 12.72 -4.14
C ALA A 284 -11.79 13.62 -5.38
N ASP A 285 -11.71 14.94 -5.22
CA ASP A 285 -11.83 15.88 -6.34
C ASP A 285 -10.66 15.74 -7.32
N LEU A 286 -9.45 15.46 -6.81
CA LEU A 286 -8.27 15.25 -7.64
C LEU A 286 -8.28 13.89 -8.33
N ASP A 287 -8.78 12.83 -7.69
CA ASP A 287 -9.03 11.55 -8.34
C ASP A 287 -10.01 11.69 -9.51
N MET A 288 -11.11 12.40 -9.28
CA MET A 288 -12.09 12.69 -10.33
C MET A 288 -11.48 13.53 -11.46
N LEU A 289 -10.64 14.53 -11.12
CA LEU A 289 -9.93 15.32 -12.12
C LEU A 289 -8.97 14.48 -12.94
N ALA A 290 -8.20 13.60 -12.32
CA ALA A 290 -7.28 12.68 -12.97
C ALA A 290 -8.01 11.77 -13.96
N SER A 291 -9.14 11.21 -13.54
CA SER A 291 -10.00 10.40 -14.41
C SER A 291 -10.51 11.19 -15.63
N ILE A 292 -11.06 12.39 -15.41
CA ILE A 292 -11.52 13.27 -16.53
C ILE A 292 -10.37 13.58 -17.50
N LEU A 293 -9.17 13.74 -17.01
CA LEU A 293 -8.01 14.10 -17.82
C LEU A 293 -7.51 12.93 -18.68
N SER A 294 -7.46 11.71 -18.14
CA SER A 294 -6.75 10.63 -18.82
C SER A 294 -7.48 9.29 -18.95
N ASP A 295 -8.60 9.05 -18.23
CA ASP A 295 -9.25 7.74 -18.28
C ASP A 295 -10.04 7.54 -19.58
N GLY A 296 -9.61 6.52 -20.29
CA GLY A 296 -10.24 6.11 -21.55
C GLY A 296 -10.01 7.09 -22.71
N LYS A 297 -10.42 6.62 -23.89
CA LYS A 297 -10.15 7.31 -25.17
C LYS A 297 -10.88 8.64 -25.36
N ASN A 298 -11.92 8.88 -24.56
CA ASN A 298 -12.73 10.11 -24.62
C ASN A 298 -12.25 11.19 -23.63
N SER A 299 -11.27 10.88 -22.79
CA SER A 299 -10.69 11.82 -21.83
C SER A 299 -10.01 13.02 -22.52
N ARG A 300 -9.91 14.13 -21.80
CA ARG A 300 -9.49 15.41 -22.39
C ARG A 300 -8.06 15.38 -22.96
N LEU A 301 -7.11 14.84 -22.20
CA LEU A 301 -5.72 14.79 -22.66
C LEU A 301 -5.53 13.72 -23.73
N TYR A 302 -6.21 12.58 -23.61
CA TYR A 302 -6.13 11.52 -24.62
C TYR A 302 -6.60 12.04 -25.99
N ARG A 303 -7.78 12.65 -26.05
CA ARG A 303 -8.30 13.26 -27.27
C ARG A 303 -7.35 14.31 -27.84
N ARG A 304 -6.91 15.23 -27.00
CA ARG A 304 -6.10 16.36 -27.45
C ARG A 304 -4.71 15.94 -27.90
N LEU A 305 -4.00 15.14 -27.10
CA LEU A 305 -2.58 14.83 -27.35
C LEU A 305 -2.39 13.64 -28.31
N ILE A 306 -3.28 12.66 -28.27
CA ILE A 306 -3.13 11.44 -29.08
C ILE A 306 -3.90 11.55 -30.40
N TYR A 307 -5.19 11.95 -30.39
CA TYR A 307 -5.98 11.99 -31.64
C TYR A 307 -5.84 13.29 -32.43
N GLU A 308 -5.92 14.45 -31.76
CA GLU A 308 -5.95 15.71 -32.49
C GLU A 308 -4.55 16.22 -32.87
N MET A 309 -3.58 16.09 -31.95
CA MET A 309 -2.22 16.59 -32.12
C MET A 309 -1.24 15.54 -32.61
N GLU A 310 -1.55 14.25 -32.43
CA GLU A 310 -0.63 13.11 -32.67
C GLU A 310 0.75 13.33 -32.03
N ALA A 311 0.77 14.02 -30.86
CA ALA A 311 1.99 14.45 -30.17
C ALA A 311 2.44 13.46 -29.09
N ALA A 312 1.59 12.50 -28.70
CA ALA A 312 1.90 11.51 -27.67
C ALA A 312 1.36 10.13 -28.06
N GLN A 313 2.05 9.08 -27.63
CA GLN A 313 1.57 7.70 -27.73
C GLN A 313 0.72 7.29 -26.53
N THR A 314 1.04 7.84 -25.35
CA THR A 314 0.37 7.57 -24.10
C THR A 314 0.28 8.85 -23.28
N VAL A 315 -0.81 9.00 -22.57
CA VAL A 315 -1.00 10.04 -21.55
C VAL A 315 -1.71 9.43 -20.35
N VAL A 316 -1.20 9.72 -19.16
CA VAL A 316 -1.75 9.23 -17.89
C VAL A 316 -1.75 10.39 -16.90
N ALA A 317 -2.83 10.55 -16.16
CA ALA A 317 -2.92 11.40 -14.98
C ALA A 317 -3.45 10.53 -13.82
N TYR A 318 -2.87 10.68 -12.65
CA TYR A 318 -3.25 9.95 -11.43
C TYR A 318 -2.83 10.76 -10.20
N GLN A 319 -3.39 10.42 -9.08
CA GLN A 319 -3.00 10.91 -7.75
C GLN A 319 -2.39 9.77 -6.95
#